data_07ba8e71959a46c88a6ddd46f0bb34ad
#
_entry.id   07ba8e71959a46c88a6ddd46f0bb34ad
#
_cell.length_a   1.000
_cell.length_b   1.000
_cell.length_c   1.000
_cell.angle_alpha   90.00
_cell.angle_beta   90.00
_cell.angle_gamma   90.00
#
_symmetry.space_group_name_H-M   'P 1'
#
loop_
_entity.id
_entity.type
_entity.pdbx_description
1 polymer ?
#
loop_
_entity_poly.entity_id
_entity_poly.type
_entity_poly.pdbx_seq_one_letter_code
_entity_poly.pdbx_strand_id
1 'polypeptide(L)'
;MTQPKATTHVTQNEALIFERSQAGRRGYLLPPLDVDETPLDELLPAHLRRDDDLAGVPEVSEVDVVRHFTRISTWNYHIDLGMYPLGSCTMKYNSRLNERVARIPGFANLHPLAPAEDAQGALAVIHELQQHLSEITGLAGVSLQPAAGAHGEMTGVMIIRAFLDARDGVGANDKPRRNVMLIPDSAHGTNPASAHLSGFTVKTIRSTAEGQTDLEHLRELCAGGDVAGLMLTNPNTVGLFERSIREICQIVHDAGGLVYMDGANMNALVGWARPGDMGVDVIHLNLHKTFSTPHGGGGPGSGPCCCTQELAPFLPVPRVVKDGDAYKLDFNYPQSVGRVKAFHGNFGMHLRALAYILTHGPDGLREATEAAVLNARYIAHGLTTDYDKPFDAPPMHEVVFTDKRQARRGVHTLDIAKRLIDYGFHPMTIYFPLIVPGAMLIEPTESVGRQELQQFIDAMRAIAREAQDTPDLVLAAPHTTRIGRLDEAAAARRPVLRWKPEEKATAA
;
A
#
# COMPACT_ATOMS: atom_id res chain seq x y z
N MET A 1 28.14 17.17 34.03
CA MET A 1 28.56 17.83 32.77
C MET A 1 28.53 16.78 31.69
N THR A 2 27.62 16.89 30.74
CA THR A 2 27.57 15.99 29.58
C THR A 2 28.80 16.27 28.70
N GLN A 3 29.56 15.23 28.37
CA GLN A 3 30.70 15.39 27.46
C GLN A 3 30.21 15.97 26.12
N PRO A 4 30.92 16.97 25.55
CA PRO A 4 30.56 17.52 24.25
C PRO A 4 30.65 16.43 23.19
N LYS A 5 29.56 16.18 22.49
CA LYS A 5 29.50 15.19 21.42
C LYS A 5 29.26 15.89 20.07
N ALA A 6 30.02 15.50 19.07
CA ALA A 6 29.78 15.95 17.72
C ALA A 6 28.45 15.43 17.21
N THR A 7 27.68 16.27 16.51
CA THR A 7 26.44 15.89 15.87
C THR A 7 26.75 15.26 14.51
N THR A 8 26.91 13.94 14.50
CA THR A 8 27.15 13.16 13.28
C THR A 8 26.27 11.90 13.30
N HIS A 9 26.06 11.28 12.14
CA HIS A 9 25.31 10.03 12.06
C HIS A 9 25.96 8.89 12.87
N VAL A 10 27.28 8.96 13.10
CA VAL A 10 28.03 7.95 13.87
C VAL A 10 27.54 7.88 15.32
N THR A 11 27.12 9.01 15.90
CA THR A 11 26.62 9.06 17.28
C THR A 11 25.11 8.88 17.38
N GLN A 12 24.40 8.83 16.25
CA GLN A 12 22.93 8.77 16.17
C GLN A 12 22.22 9.81 17.06
N ASN A 13 22.88 10.94 17.29
CA ASN A 13 22.34 12.02 18.10
C ASN A 13 22.12 13.24 17.22
N GLU A 14 20.88 13.63 17.02
CA GLU A 14 20.49 14.79 16.24
C GLU A 14 19.47 15.61 17.01
N ALA A 15 19.75 16.89 17.21
CA ALA A 15 18.81 17.84 17.80
C ALA A 15 17.68 18.11 16.79
N LEU A 16 16.52 18.53 17.27
CA LEU A 16 15.43 18.96 16.41
C LEU A 16 15.89 20.17 15.58
N ILE A 17 15.34 20.32 14.38
CA ILE A 17 15.68 21.44 13.49
C ILE A 17 15.39 22.80 14.17
N PHE A 18 14.37 22.86 15.01
CA PHE A 18 14.00 24.04 15.81
C PHE A 18 15.04 24.41 16.87
N GLU A 19 15.70 23.40 17.47
CA GLU A 19 16.77 23.59 18.45
C GLU A 19 18.08 24.05 17.80
N ARG A 20 18.19 23.92 16.46
CA ARG A 20 19.32 24.39 15.66
C ARG A 20 19.18 25.83 15.18
N SER A 21 18.02 26.43 15.38
CA SER A 21 17.75 27.81 14.98
C SER A 21 18.72 28.78 15.59
N GLN A 22 19.27 29.69 14.78
CA GLN A 22 20.13 30.79 15.22
C GLN A 22 19.71 32.06 14.50
N ALA A 23 19.40 33.08 15.25
CA ALA A 23 18.94 34.36 14.72
C ALA A 23 19.87 34.90 13.61
N GLY A 24 19.28 35.31 12.50
CA GLY A 24 19.97 35.84 11.33
C GLY A 24 20.53 34.77 10.37
N ARG A 25 20.44 33.47 10.65
CA ARG A 25 20.81 32.44 9.69
C ARG A 25 19.76 32.32 8.60
N ARG A 26 20.24 32.23 7.36
CA ARG A 26 19.38 32.15 6.17
C ARG A 26 19.79 30.98 5.27
N GLY A 27 18.83 30.20 4.83
CA GLY A 27 19.04 29.10 3.89
C GLY A 27 18.86 29.53 2.44
N TYR A 28 18.04 30.55 2.22
CA TYR A 28 17.69 31.05 0.88
C TYR A 28 17.45 32.55 0.93
N LEU A 29 17.79 33.23 -0.14
CA LEU A 29 17.46 34.63 -0.35
C LEU A 29 16.51 34.71 -1.57
N LEU A 30 15.40 35.39 -1.40
CA LEU A 30 14.54 35.72 -2.53
C LEU A 30 15.30 36.65 -3.48
N PRO A 31 15.11 36.53 -4.80
CA PRO A 31 15.66 37.49 -5.76
C PRO A 31 15.09 38.90 -5.44
N PRO A 32 15.81 39.97 -5.72
CA PRO A 32 15.26 41.29 -5.63
C PRO A 32 14.03 41.42 -6.53
N LEU A 33 13.06 42.23 -6.09
CA LEU A 33 11.92 42.56 -6.94
C LEU A 33 12.39 43.29 -8.18
N ASP A 34 11.82 42.95 -9.32
CA ASP A 34 12.03 43.64 -10.62
C ASP A 34 10.87 44.62 -10.93
N VAL A 35 10.02 44.87 -9.96
CA VAL A 35 8.91 45.82 -9.97
C VAL A 35 8.97 46.65 -8.69
N ASP A 36 8.26 47.79 -8.67
CA ASP A 36 8.17 48.64 -7.50
C ASP A 36 7.49 47.88 -6.36
N GLU A 37 8.06 48.01 -5.16
CA GLU A 37 7.51 47.37 -3.95
C GLU A 37 6.21 48.06 -3.57
N THR A 38 5.12 47.31 -3.55
CA THR A 38 3.84 47.76 -3.06
C THR A 38 3.75 47.50 -1.54
N PRO A 39 3.43 48.48 -0.70
CA PRO A 39 3.27 48.28 0.74
C PRO A 39 2.25 47.20 1.06
N LEU A 40 2.57 46.34 2.06
CA LEU A 40 1.71 45.23 2.43
C LEU A 40 0.27 45.71 2.82
N ASP A 41 0.15 46.93 3.33
CA ASP A 41 -1.14 47.54 3.71
C ASP A 41 -2.05 47.80 2.52
N GLU A 42 -1.47 47.98 1.33
CA GLU A 42 -2.22 48.15 0.08
C GLU A 42 -2.58 46.80 -0.56
N LEU A 43 -1.78 45.74 -0.27
CA LEU A 43 -1.98 44.41 -0.85
C LEU A 43 -2.96 43.56 -0.06
N LEU A 44 -2.95 43.68 1.30
CA LEU A 44 -3.73 42.82 2.18
C LEU A 44 -4.46 43.62 3.24
N PRO A 45 -5.80 43.48 3.38
CA PRO A 45 -6.55 44.03 4.49
C PRO A 45 -5.97 43.62 5.84
N ALA A 46 -5.99 44.52 6.84
CA ALA A 46 -5.38 44.29 8.16
C ALA A 46 -5.90 43.01 8.84
N HIS A 47 -7.19 42.69 8.69
CA HIS A 47 -7.78 41.48 9.30
C HIS A 47 -7.33 40.16 8.67
N LEU A 48 -6.70 40.18 7.52
CA LEU A 48 -6.11 39.00 6.83
C LEU A 48 -4.61 38.83 7.09
N ARG A 49 -4.00 39.83 7.76
CA ARG A 49 -2.57 39.79 8.07
C ARG A 49 -2.29 39.07 9.38
N ARG A 50 -1.20 38.36 9.43
CA ARG A 50 -0.60 37.86 10.67
C ARG A 50 0.31 38.96 11.21
N ASP A 51 0.08 39.36 12.44
CA ASP A 51 0.88 40.36 13.15
C ASP A 51 1.90 39.69 14.10
N ASP A 52 1.87 38.33 14.20
CA ASP A 52 2.80 37.58 14.99
C ASP A 52 4.05 37.23 14.17
N ASP A 53 5.22 37.34 14.79
CA ASP A 53 6.40 36.69 14.27
C ASP A 53 6.08 35.22 14.05
N LEU A 54 6.55 34.63 12.95
CA LEU A 54 6.41 33.19 12.70
C LEU A 54 7.23 32.41 13.73
N ALA A 55 6.88 32.61 15.00
CA ALA A 55 7.54 32.03 16.15
C ALA A 55 7.60 30.50 16.01
N GLY A 56 8.78 29.94 16.05
CA GLY A 56 9.00 28.52 15.88
C GLY A 56 9.35 28.09 14.46
N VAL A 57 9.41 29.00 13.48
CA VAL A 57 10.06 28.70 12.20
C VAL A 57 11.58 28.81 12.40
N PRO A 58 12.37 27.75 12.17
CA PRO A 58 13.80 27.79 12.47
C PRO A 58 14.58 28.62 11.46
N GLU A 59 15.46 29.48 11.98
CA GLU A 59 16.44 30.20 11.17
C GLU A 59 17.70 29.33 11.04
N VAL A 60 17.87 28.70 9.88
CA VAL A 60 18.94 27.75 9.58
C VAL A 60 19.52 27.99 8.19
N SER A 61 20.77 27.59 7.97
CA SER A 61 21.38 27.62 6.64
C SER A 61 20.99 26.39 5.82
N GLU A 62 21.17 26.46 4.49
CA GLU A 62 21.01 25.30 3.60
C GLU A 62 21.86 24.11 4.09
N VAL A 63 23.09 24.37 4.52
CA VAL A 63 24.00 23.32 5.03
C VAL A 63 23.43 22.65 6.28
N ASP A 64 22.82 23.43 7.20
CA ASP A 64 22.20 22.89 8.40
C ASP A 64 21.00 22.00 8.04
N VAL A 65 20.16 22.45 7.11
CA VAL A 65 18.98 21.70 6.63
C VAL A 65 19.40 20.39 5.98
N VAL A 66 20.31 20.43 5.00
CA VAL A 66 20.75 19.26 4.26
C VAL A 66 21.40 18.24 5.20
N ARG A 67 22.30 18.68 6.09
CA ARG A 67 22.98 17.79 7.04
C ARG A 67 22.02 17.19 8.05
N HIS A 68 21.07 17.98 8.55
CA HIS A 68 20.06 17.52 9.49
C HIS A 68 19.21 16.39 8.88
N PHE A 69 18.59 16.64 7.75
CA PHE A 69 17.71 15.65 7.12
C PHE A 69 18.48 14.45 6.57
N THR A 70 19.71 14.62 6.09
CA THR A 70 20.57 13.50 5.69
C THR A 70 20.86 12.59 6.89
N ARG A 71 21.20 13.15 8.05
CA ARG A 71 21.44 12.34 9.27
C ARG A 71 20.20 11.63 9.75
N ILE A 72 19.05 12.32 9.79
CA ILE A 72 17.76 11.71 10.18
C ILE A 72 17.34 10.61 9.21
N SER A 73 17.55 10.78 7.91
CA SER A 73 17.18 9.79 6.90
C SER A 73 17.85 8.44 7.11
N THR A 74 19.06 8.43 7.70
CA THR A 74 19.78 7.18 8.01
C THR A 74 19.18 6.39 9.17
N TRP A 75 18.23 6.95 9.90
CA TRP A 75 17.54 6.24 11.00
C TRP A 75 16.35 5.44 10.53
N ASN A 76 15.89 5.69 9.30
CA ASN A 76 14.78 4.96 8.72
C ASN A 76 15.28 3.74 7.95
N TYR A 77 14.60 2.63 8.15
CA TYR A 77 14.79 1.47 7.28
C TYR A 77 14.12 1.71 5.93
N HIS A 78 14.75 1.28 4.85
CA HIS A 78 14.19 1.38 3.49
C HIS A 78 14.65 0.20 2.62
N ILE A 79 13.96 0.00 1.50
CA ILE A 79 14.14 -1.16 0.63
C ILE A 79 15.56 -1.34 0.07
N ASP A 80 16.34 -0.27 -0.01
CA ASP A 80 17.74 -0.33 -0.48
C ASP A 80 18.72 -0.83 0.60
N LEU A 81 18.28 -0.95 1.86
CA LEU A 81 19.11 -1.46 2.96
C LEU A 81 19.05 -2.99 3.08
N GLY A 82 17.96 -3.62 2.65
CA GLY A 82 17.78 -5.05 2.73
C GLY A 82 16.33 -5.48 2.66
N MET A 83 16.09 -6.73 3.04
CA MET A 83 14.77 -7.35 3.05
C MET A 83 13.75 -6.54 3.86
N TYR A 84 12.59 -6.32 3.29
CA TYR A 84 11.47 -5.65 3.92
C TYR A 84 10.27 -6.61 3.99
N PRO A 85 10.19 -7.50 5.00
CA PRO A 85 9.33 -8.68 5.00
C PRO A 85 7.87 -8.38 5.40
N LEU A 86 7.34 -7.24 5.01
CA LEU A 86 6.02 -6.76 5.43
C LEU A 86 4.92 -7.50 4.67
N GLY A 87 4.31 -8.49 5.32
CA GLY A 87 3.20 -9.25 4.75
C GLY A 87 1.99 -8.39 4.40
N SER A 88 1.25 -8.81 3.38
CA SER A 88 0.13 -8.08 2.76
C SER A 88 0.55 -6.74 2.10
N CYS A 89 1.85 -6.49 2.01
CA CYS A 89 2.40 -5.30 1.40
C CYS A 89 3.71 -5.65 0.67
N THR A 90 3.61 -6.02 -0.59
CA THR A 90 4.75 -6.44 -1.42
C THR A 90 5.81 -5.35 -1.51
N MET A 91 6.82 -5.44 -0.66
CA MET A 91 7.93 -4.48 -0.57
C MET A 91 9.12 -4.99 -1.37
N LYS A 92 9.05 -4.88 -2.69
CA LYS A 92 10.15 -5.30 -3.55
C LYS A 92 11.12 -4.16 -3.88
N TYR A 93 12.34 -4.52 -4.23
CA TYR A 93 13.34 -3.56 -4.72
C TYR A 93 12.83 -2.79 -5.93
N ASN A 94 13.05 -1.49 -5.95
CA ASN A 94 12.66 -0.63 -7.06
C ASN A 94 13.85 -0.41 -8.01
N SER A 95 13.74 -0.91 -9.23
CA SER A 95 14.80 -0.81 -10.24
C SER A 95 15.20 0.62 -10.51
N ARG A 96 16.51 0.91 -10.56
CA ARG A 96 17.04 2.23 -10.95
C ARG A 96 16.71 2.61 -12.39
N LEU A 97 16.43 1.62 -13.25
CA LEU A 97 15.94 1.88 -14.59
C LEU A 97 14.58 2.57 -14.56
N ASN A 98 13.65 2.09 -13.71
CA ASN A 98 12.32 2.68 -13.56
C ASN A 98 12.42 4.15 -13.12
N GLU A 99 13.34 4.45 -12.20
CA GLU A 99 13.59 5.82 -11.73
C GLU A 99 14.17 6.72 -12.84
N ARG A 100 15.04 6.19 -13.68
CA ARG A 100 15.60 6.93 -14.84
C ARG A 100 14.53 7.24 -15.87
N VAL A 101 13.66 6.26 -16.19
CA VAL A 101 12.55 6.44 -17.14
C VAL A 101 11.59 7.52 -16.64
N ALA A 102 11.24 7.50 -15.35
CA ALA A 102 10.33 8.49 -14.76
C ALA A 102 10.89 9.91 -14.75
N ARG A 103 12.21 10.10 -14.93
CA ARG A 103 12.89 11.40 -14.98
C ARG A 103 13.17 11.90 -16.39
N ILE A 104 12.74 11.19 -17.44
CA ILE A 104 12.89 11.66 -18.82
C ILE A 104 12.16 13.01 -18.94
N PRO A 105 12.85 14.10 -19.36
CA PRO A 105 12.29 15.46 -19.32
C PRO A 105 10.98 15.61 -20.10
N GLY A 106 10.82 14.91 -21.23
CA GLY A 106 9.60 14.94 -22.03
C GLY A 106 8.36 14.40 -21.30
N PHE A 107 8.56 13.55 -20.27
CA PHE A 107 7.48 13.07 -19.40
C PHE A 107 7.40 13.87 -18.10
N ALA A 108 8.55 14.10 -17.45
CA ALA A 108 8.59 14.69 -16.12
C ALA A 108 8.15 16.16 -16.09
N ASN A 109 8.38 16.89 -17.17
CA ASN A 109 8.08 18.32 -17.27
C ASN A 109 6.74 18.61 -18.01
N LEU A 110 6.01 17.57 -18.43
CA LEU A 110 4.73 17.74 -19.11
C LEU A 110 3.65 18.13 -18.07
N HIS A 111 2.95 19.23 -18.34
CA HIS A 111 1.82 19.60 -17.49
C HIS A 111 0.63 18.65 -17.73
N PRO A 112 -0.04 18.14 -16.69
CA PRO A 112 -1.13 17.15 -16.85
C PRO A 112 -2.37 17.70 -17.56
N LEU A 113 -2.52 19.02 -17.71
CA LEU A 113 -3.58 19.66 -18.50
C LEU A 113 -3.06 20.23 -19.84
N ALA A 114 -1.90 19.78 -20.32
CA ALA A 114 -1.45 20.09 -21.68
C ALA A 114 -2.49 19.57 -22.69
N PRO A 115 -2.67 20.24 -23.83
CA PRO A 115 -3.52 19.75 -24.92
C PRO A 115 -3.13 18.32 -25.34
N ALA A 116 -4.10 17.51 -25.75
CA ALA A 116 -3.87 16.11 -26.09
C ALA A 116 -2.86 15.95 -27.24
N GLU A 117 -2.86 16.90 -28.20
CA GLU A 117 -1.91 16.97 -29.33
C GLU A 117 -0.46 17.12 -28.87
N ASP A 118 -0.21 17.83 -27.77
CA ASP A 118 1.13 18.02 -27.19
C ASP A 118 1.53 16.87 -26.24
N ALA A 119 0.57 16.04 -25.84
CA ALA A 119 0.74 14.98 -24.83
C ALA A 119 0.74 13.56 -25.42
N GLN A 120 0.90 13.39 -26.73
CA GLN A 120 0.73 12.11 -27.41
C GLN A 120 1.60 10.98 -26.84
N GLY A 121 2.86 11.25 -26.50
CA GLY A 121 3.74 10.27 -25.89
C GLY A 121 3.26 9.82 -24.49
N ALA A 122 2.73 10.75 -23.70
CA ALA A 122 2.17 10.41 -22.37
C ALA A 122 0.87 9.62 -22.48
N LEU A 123 -0.01 9.98 -23.43
CA LEU A 123 -1.24 9.23 -23.69
C LEU A 123 -0.95 7.84 -24.25
N ALA A 124 0.08 7.68 -25.09
CA ALA A 124 0.55 6.38 -25.54
C ALA A 124 0.98 5.48 -24.38
N VAL A 125 1.76 5.99 -23.42
CA VAL A 125 2.17 5.27 -22.20
C VAL A 125 0.96 4.82 -21.41
N ILE A 126 -0.04 5.69 -21.20
CA ILE A 126 -1.27 5.33 -20.48
C ILE A 126 -2.01 4.21 -21.22
N HIS A 127 -2.19 4.36 -22.52
CA HIS A 127 -2.88 3.36 -23.35
C HIS A 127 -2.16 2.01 -23.35
N GLU A 128 -0.85 2.00 -23.53
CA GLU A 128 -0.04 0.77 -23.54
C GLU A 128 -0.09 0.06 -22.18
N LEU A 129 0.03 0.79 -21.08
CA LEU A 129 -0.12 0.21 -19.75
C LEU A 129 -1.53 -0.39 -19.54
N GLN A 130 -2.59 0.27 -20.04
CA GLN A 130 -3.94 -0.28 -20.00
C GLN A 130 -4.02 -1.63 -20.74
N GLN A 131 -3.39 -1.77 -21.92
CA GLN A 131 -3.38 -3.02 -22.67
C GLN A 131 -2.63 -4.13 -21.90
N HIS A 132 -1.46 -3.83 -21.33
CA HIS A 132 -0.71 -4.82 -20.54
C HIS A 132 -1.49 -5.26 -19.29
N LEU A 133 -2.12 -4.35 -18.58
CA LEU A 133 -2.90 -4.71 -17.39
C LEU A 133 -4.16 -5.50 -17.74
N SER A 134 -4.79 -5.20 -18.88
CA SER A 134 -5.90 -6.00 -19.44
C SER A 134 -5.47 -7.43 -19.72
N GLU A 135 -4.33 -7.63 -20.39
CA GLU A 135 -3.78 -8.97 -20.66
C GLU A 135 -3.43 -9.72 -19.38
N ILE A 136 -2.73 -9.07 -18.44
CA ILE A 136 -2.31 -9.67 -17.16
C ILE A 136 -3.52 -10.10 -16.31
N THR A 137 -4.61 -9.36 -16.35
CA THR A 137 -5.78 -9.64 -15.53
C THR A 137 -6.85 -10.48 -16.26
N GLY A 138 -6.83 -10.51 -17.58
CA GLY A 138 -7.89 -11.10 -18.41
C GLY A 138 -9.18 -10.26 -18.39
N LEU A 139 -9.11 -8.98 -18.07
CA LEU A 139 -10.25 -8.06 -17.95
C LEU A 139 -10.12 -6.91 -18.96
N ALA A 140 -11.16 -6.70 -19.76
CA ALA A 140 -11.09 -5.84 -20.94
C ALA A 140 -11.06 -4.33 -20.63
N GLY A 141 -11.74 -3.90 -19.58
CA GLY A 141 -11.83 -2.49 -19.18
C GLY A 141 -10.77 -2.12 -18.17
N VAL A 142 -10.00 -1.05 -18.40
CA VAL A 142 -8.94 -0.60 -17.47
C VAL A 142 -8.97 0.92 -17.29
N SER A 143 -8.94 1.38 -16.03
CA SER A 143 -8.73 2.78 -15.66
C SER A 143 -7.50 2.92 -14.77
N LEU A 144 -6.62 3.85 -15.13
CA LEU A 144 -5.41 4.17 -14.36
C LEU A 144 -5.61 5.37 -13.42
N GLN A 145 -6.81 5.93 -13.34
CA GLN A 145 -7.06 7.13 -12.54
C GLN A 145 -6.86 6.96 -11.04
N PRO A 146 -7.26 5.84 -10.40
CA PRO A 146 -7.15 5.74 -8.95
C PRO A 146 -5.70 5.86 -8.46
N ALA A 147 -5.49 6.70 -7.45
CA ALA A 147 -4.16 7.11 -6.99
C ALA A 147 -3.53 6.17 -5.95
N ALA A 148 -4.28 5.19 -5.45
CA ALA A 148 -3.85 4.24 -4.43
C ALA A 148 -4.68 2.96 -4.50
N GLY A 149 -4.26 1.89 -3.82
CA GLY A 149 -5.02 0.64 -3.74
C GLY A 149 -6.44 0.86 -3.22
N ALA A 150 -6.59 1.46 -2.04
CA ALA A 150 -7.90 1.77 -1.46
C ALA A 150 -8.77 2.66 -2.36
N HIS A 151 -8.17 3.55 -3.15
CA HIS A 151 -8.90 4.36 -4.12
C HIS A 151 -9.36 3.53 -5.32
N GLY A 152 -8.53 2.59 -5.80
CA GLY A 152 -8.92 1.61 -6.84
C GLY A 152 -10.00 0.68 -6.34
N GLU A 153 -9.90 0.24 -5.11
CA GLU A 153 -10.90 -0.57 -4.41
C GLU A 153 -12.26 0.16 -4.36
N MET A 154 -12.29 1.38 -3.83
CA MET A 154 -13.52 2.18 -3.80
C MET A 154 -14.10 2.41 -5.20
N THR A 155 -13.24 2.71 -6.19
CA THR A 155 -13.66 2.88 -7.58
C THR A 155 -14.32 1.61 -8.15
N GLY A 156 -13.74 0.44 -7.89
CA GLY A 156 -14.32 -0.85 -8.31
C GLY A 156 -15.68 -1.10 -7.68
N VAL A 157 -15.83 -0.81 -6.40
CA VAL A 157 -17.11 -0.96 -5.68
C VAL A 157 -18.15 0.05 -6.18
N MET A 158 -17.75 1.29 -6.51
CA MET A 158 -18.63 2.29 -7.14
C MET A 158 -19.12 1.81 -8.53
N ILE A 159 -18.25 1.17 -9.34
CA ILE A 159 -18.62 0.60 -10.63
C ILE A 159 -19.69 -0.49 -10.45
N ILE A 160 -19.50 -1.40 -9.49
CA ILE A 160 -20.47 -2.43 -9.13
C ILE A 160 -21.81 -1.78 -8.74
N ARG A 161 -21.79 -0.75 -7.91
CA ARG A 161 -23.01 -0.03 -7.51
C ARG A 161 -23.73 0.56 -8.71
N ALA A 162 -23.02 1.34 -9.54
CA ALA A 162 -23.60 1.98 -10.71
C ALA A 162 -24.19 0.97 -11.73
N PHE A 163 -23.48 -0.14 -11.94
CA PHE A 163 -23.97 -1.21 -12.83
C PHE A 163 -25.24 -1.87 -12.28
N LEU A 164 -25.28 -2.22 -11.00
CA LEU A 164 -26.43 -2.86 -10.39
C LEU A 164 -27.65 -1.93 -10.35
N ASP A 165 -27.45 -0.63 -10.10
CA ASP A 165 -28.54 0.35 -10.16
C ASP A 165 -29.09 0.52 -11.57
N ALA A 166 -28.22 0.48 -12.59
CA ALA A 166 -28.64 0.53 -13.99
C ALA A 166 -29.36 -0.74 -14.44
N ARG A 167 -28.91 -1.92 -14.00
CA ARG A 167 -29.44 -3.24 -14.36
C ARG A 167 -30.77 -3.53 -13.64
N ASP A 168 -30.79 -3.38 -12.33
CA ASP A 168 -31.88 -3.86 -11.46
C ASP A 168 -32.88 -2.76 -11.07
N GLY A 169 -32.48 -1.50 -11.23
CA GLY A 169 -33.26 -0.33 -10.80
C GLY A 169 -33.30 -0.17 -9.28
N VAL A 170 -34.08 0.82 -8.83
CA VAL A 170 -34.30 1.12 -7.41
C VAL A 170 -35.51 0.33 -6.90
N GLY A 171 -35.40 -0.26 -5.72
CA GLY A 171 -36.49 -0.97 -5.05
C GLY A 171 -37.44 -0.01 -4.29
N ALA A 172 -38.28 -0.58 -3.42
CA ALA A 172 -39.18 0.20 -2.58
C ALA A 172 -38.42 1.20 -1.70
N ASN A 173 -38.97 2.43 -1.55
CA ASN A 173 -38.38 3.54 -0.79
C ASN A 173 -37.04 4.03 -1.36
N ASP A 174 -36.84 4.02 -2.67
CA ASP A 174 -35.63 4.46 -3.37
C ASP A 174 -34.33 3.79 -2.89
N LYS A 175 -34.44 2.59 -2.34
CA LYS A 175 -33.28 1.79 -1.93
C LYS A 175 -32.85 0.87 -3.06
N PRO A 176 -31.53 0.64 -3.24
CA PRO A 176 -31.02 -0.35 -4.19
C PRO A 176 -31.59 -1.76 -3.89
N ARG A 177 -31.98 -2.48 -4.93
CA ARG A 177 -32.52 -3.85 -4.78
C ARG A 177 -31.49 -4.80 -4.19
N ARG A 178 -30.21 -4.65 -4.59
CA ARG A 178 -29.09 -5.41 -4.11
C ARG A 178 -28.17 -4.49 -3.33
N ASN A 179 -28.07 -4.74 -2.03
CA ASN A 179 -27.34 -3.85 -1.12
C ASN A 179 -26.37 -4.55 -0.19
N VAL A 180 -26.25 -5.88 -0.28
CA VAL A 180 -25.36 -6.65 0.61
C VAL A 180 -24.07 -6.96 -0.13
N MET A 181 -22.95 -6.50 0.42
CA MET A 181 -21.60 -6.88 0.01
C MET A 181 -21.07 -7.95 0.98
N LEU A 182 -20.76 -9.12 0.45
CA LEU A 182 -20.18 -10.22 1.22
C LEU A 182 -18.66 -10.03 1.31
N ILE A 183 -18.09 -10.25 2.49
CA ILE A 183 -16.64 -10.07 2.71
C ILE A 183 -16.14 -11.19 3.64
N PRO A 184 -15.08 -11.96 3.26
CA PRO A 184 -14.48 -12.94 4.15
C PRO A 184 -13.94 -12.31 5.44
N ASP A 185 -13.99 -13.02 6.56
CA ASP A 185 -13.46 -12.60 7.85
C ASP A 185 -11.93 -12.42 7.86
N SER A 186 -11.25 -13.02 6.88
CA SER A 186 -9.82 -12.84 6.64
C SER A 186 -9.48 -11.57 5.86
N ALA A 187 -10.46 -10.83 5.32
CA ALA A 187 -10.24 -9.69 4.44
C ALA A 187 -9.49 -8.54 5.11
N HIS A 188 -8.83 -7.71 4.29
CA HIS A 188 -8.23 -6.47 4.75
C HIS A 188 -9.30 -5.48 5.22
N GLY A 189 -9.00 -4.69 6.26
CA GLY A 189 -9.96 -3.75 6.86
C GLY A 189 -10.46 -2.63 5.92
N THR A 190 -9.78 -2.37 4.79
CA THR A 190 -10.25 -1.40 3.79
C THR A 190 -11.44 -1.92 2.98
N ASN A 191 -11.61 -3.24 2.81
CA ASN A 191 -12.71 -3.81 2.04
C ASN A 191 -14.08 -3.44 2.63
N PRO A 192 -14.38 -3.67 3.93
CA PRO A 192 -15.64 -3.22 4.50
C PRO A 192 -15.79 -1.69 4.50
N ALA A 193 -14.69 -0.92 4.64
CA ALA A 193 -14.74 0.53 4.60
C ALA A 193 -15.18 1.05 3.22
N SER A 194 -14.59 0.52 2.13
CA SER A 194 -14.96 0.88 0.76
C SER A 194 -16.40 0.49 0.42
N ALA A 195 -16.86 -0.67 0.89
CA ALA A 195 -18.24 -1.11 0.73
C ALA A 195 -19.20 -0.14 1.43
N HIS A 196 -18.95 0.23 2.67
CA HIS A 196 -19.79 1.19 3.40
C HIS A 196 -19.81 2.58 2.76
N LEU A 197 -18.66 3.10 2.32
CA LEU A 197 -18.57 4.38 1.63
C LEU A 197 -19.37 4.39 0.32
N SER A 198 -19.51 3.25 -0.34
CA SER A 198 -20.31 3.08 -1.55
C SER A 198 -21.78 2.69 -1.28
N GLY A 199 -22.22 2.79 -0.03
CA GLY A 199 -23.61 2.60 0.38
C GLY A 199 -24.05 1.14 0.55
N PHE A 200 -23.13 0.17 0.59
CA PHE A 200 -23.45 -1.24 0.82
C PHE A 200 -23.51 -1.59 2.31
N THR A 201 -24.34 -2.56 2.63
CA THR A 201 -24.33 -3.25 3.92
C THR A 201 -23.38 -4.43 3.82
N VAL A 202 -22.49 -4.58 4.80
CA VAL A 202 -21.51 -5.68 4.80
C VAL A 202 -22.06 -6.87 5.61
N LYS A 203 -21.92 -8.08 5.05
CA LYS A 203 -22.08 -9.34 5.77
C LYS A 203 -20.80 -10.16 5.65
N THR A 204 -20.33 -10.68 6.77
CA THR A 204 -19.07 -11.43 6.81
C THR A 204 -19.29 -12.91 6.49
N ILE A 205 -18.42 -13.46 5.62
CA ILE A 205 -18.34 -14.89 5.34
C ILE A 205 -17.28 -15.49 6.27
N ARG A 206 -17.58 -16.64 6.87
CA ARG A 206 -16.62 -17.36 7.71
C ARG A 206 -15.56 -18.05 6.87
N SER A 207 -14.36 -18.14 7.42
CA SER A 207 -13.31 -19.04 6.93
C SER A 207 -13.46 -20.44 7.54
N THR A 208 -13.06 -21.46 6.77
CA THR A 208 -12.93 -22.85 7.28
C THR A 208 -11.68 -23.00 8.16
N ALA A 209 -11.54 -24.12 8.84
CA ALA A 209 -10.34 -24.43 9.62
C ALA A 209 -9.06 -24.49 8.77
N GLU A 210 -9.19 -24.73 7.48
CA GLU A 210 -8.10 -24.77 6.49
C GLU A 210 -7.77 -23.38 5.94
N GLY A 211 -8.46 -22.32 6.38
CA GLY A 211 -8.24 -20.94 5.94
C GLY A 211 -8.81 -20.63 4.55
N GLN A 212 -9.81 -21.38 4.09
CA GLN A 212 -10.53 -21.15 2.84
C GLN A 212 -11.91 -20.56 3.12
N THR A 213 -12.57 -20.01 2.10
CA THR A 213 -13.95 -19.52 2.21
C THR A 213 -14.92 -20.66 2.48
N ASP A 214 -15.80 -20.51 3.49
CA ASP A 214 -16.87 -21.45 3.79
C ASP A 214 -17.99 -21.37 2.71
N LEU A 215 -18.03 -22.35 1.81
CA LEU A 215 -18.97 -22.40 0.70
C LEU A 215 -20.42 -22.59 1.13
N GLU A 216 -20.67 -23.32 2.22
CA GLU A 216 -22.03 -23.52 2.73
C GLU A 216 -22.56 -22.19 3.27
N HIS A 217 -21.78 -21.51 4.11
CA HIS A 217 -22.15 -20.20 4.59
C HIS A 217 -22.31 -19.17 3.46
N LEU A 218 -21.46 -19.22 2.41
CA LEU A 218 -21.63 -18.38 1.23
C LEU A 218 -22.99 -18.61 0.54
N ARG A 219 -23.40 -19.88 0.34
CA ARG A 219 -24.69 -20.22 -0.25
C ARG A 219 -25.87 -19.73 0.61
N GLU A 220 -25.78 -19.92 1.94
CA GLU A 220 -26.78 -19.41 2.89
C GLU A 220 -26.98 -17.91 2.75
N LEU A 221 -25.88 -17.14 2.71
CA LEU A 221 -25.92 -15.69 2.58
C LEU A 221 -26.49 -15.26 1.22
N CYS A 222 -26.16 -15.99 0.14
CA CYS A 222 -26.64 -15.70 -1.21
C CYS A 222 -28.13 -16.00 -1.39
N ALA A 223 -28.72 -16.91 -0.62
CA ALA A 223 -30.13 -17.26 -0.67
C ALA A 223 -31.07 -16.09 -0.32
N GLY A 224 -30.58 -15.04 0.33
CA GLY A 224 -31.35 -13.86 0.73
C GLY A 224 -31.83 -12.98 -0.44
N GLY A 225 -31.26 -13.12 -1.65
CA GLY A 225 -31.66 -12.39 -2.86
C GLY A 225 -31.28 -10.92 -2.92
N ASP A 226 -30.62 -10.40 -1.88
CA ASP A 226 -30.19 -8.98 -1.72
C ASP A 226 -28.68 -8.78 -1.94
N VAL A 227 -27.97 -9.85 -2.31
CA VAL A 227 -26.51 -9.82 -2.52
C VAL A 227 -26.14 -8.99 -3.75
N ALA A 228 -25.37 -7.95 -3.53
CA ALA A 228 -24.78 -7.09 -4.55
C ALA A 228 -23.47 -7.69 -5.09
N GLY A 229 -22.69 -8.31 -4.23
CA GLY A 229 -21.46 -8.94 -4.64
C GLY A 229 -20.64 -9.49 -3.48
N LEU A 230 -19.48 -10.00 -3.85
CA LEU A 230 -18.44 -10.49 -2.94
C LEU A 230 -17.16 -9.69 -3.16
N MET A 231 -16.52 -9.24 -2.08
CA MET A 231 -15.15 -8.73 -2.12
C MET A 231 -14.22 -9.77 -1.50
N LEU A 232 -13.29 -10.28 -2.27
CA LEU A 232 -12.32 -11.29 -1.83
C LEU A 232 -10.90 -10.90 -2.25
N THR A 233 -9.91 -11.53 -1.62
CA THR A 233 -8.48 -11.46 -2.00
C THR A 233 -8.02 -12.85 -2.40
N ASN A 234 -7.32 -13.01 -3.51
CA ASN A 234 -6.75 -14.30 -3.91
C ASN A 234 -5.34 -14.12 -4.51
N PRO A 235 -4.28 -14.79 -3.93
CA PRO A 235 -4.32 -15.56 -2.68
C PRO A 235 -4.82 -14.72 -1.52
N ASN A 236 -5.47 -15.38 -0.54
CA ASN A 236 -6.07 -14.69 0.59
C ASN A 236 -5.02 -14.16 1.58
N THR A 237 -5.45 -13.38 2.56
CA THR A 237 -4.56 -12.70 3.51
C THR A 237 -3.83 -13.61 4.51
N VAL A 238 -4.11 -14.91 4.50
CA VAL A 238 -3.32 -15.92 5.23
C VAL A 238 -2.28 -16.60 4.33
N GLY A 239 -2.08 -16.09 3.12
CA GLY A 239 -1.09 -16.58 2.15
C GLY A 239 -1.53 -17.81 1.36
N LEU A 240 -2.81 -18.16 1.33
CA LEU A 240 -3.31 -19.39 0.67
C LEU A 240 -4.10 -19.05 -0.59
N PHE A 241 -3.89 -19.82 -1.65
CA PHE A 241 -4.70 -19.75 -2.85
C PHE A 241 -6.11 -20.29 -2.57
N GLU A 242 -7.15 -19.52 -2.90
CA GLU A 242 -8.56 -19.94 -2.78
C GLU A 242 -8.86 -20.97 -3.88
N ARG A 243 -8.88 -22.24 -3.49
CA ARG A 243 -8.98 -23.38 -4.43
C ARG A 243 -10.32 -23.44 -5.14
N SER A 244 -11.37 -23.02 -4.45
CA SER A 244 -12.76 -23.06 -4.94
C SER A 244 -13.17 -21.77 -5.62
N ILE A 245 -12.22 -20.93 -6.06
CA ILE A 245 -12.50 -19.58 -6.57
C ILE A 245 -13.58 -19.57 -7.68
N ARG A 246 -13.55 -20.52 -8.60
CA ARG A 246 -14.55 -20.60 -9.69
C ARG A 246 -15.94 -20.92 -9.15
N GLU A 247 -16.06 -21.83 -8.18
CA GLU A 247 -17.32 -22.15 -7.54
C GLU A 247 -17.84 -20.97 -6.72
N ILE A 248 -16.97 -20.28 -6.00
CA ILE A 248 -17.30 -19.04 -5.28
C ILE A 248 -17.90 -18.02 -6.23
N CYS A 249 -17.22 -17.74 -7.34
CA CYS A 249 -17.70 -16.81 -8.36
C CYS A 249 -19.07 -17.24 -8.91
N GLN A 250 -19.23 -18.52 -9.23
CA GLN A 250 -20.50 -19.04 -9.76
C GLN A 250 -21.65 -18.88 -8.75
N ILE A 251 -21.46 -19.19 -7.47
CA ILE A 251 -22.47 -19.01 -6.43
C ILE A 251 -22.93 -17.54 -6.35
N VAL A 252 -22.00 -16.59 -6.42
CA VAL A 252 -22.31 -15.16 -6.36
C VAL A 252 -23.03 -14.71 -7.62
N HIS A 253 -22.62 -15.16 -8.81
CA HIS A 253 -23.25 -14.86 -10.09
C HIS A 253 -24.67 -15.44 -10.18
N ASP A 254 -24.87 -16.67 -9.75
CA ASP A 254 -26.20 -17.31 -9.71
C ASP A 254 -27.17 -16.54 -8.79
N ALA A 255 -26.64 -15.92 -7.73
CA ALA A 255 -27.40 -15.01 -6.88
C ALA A 255 -27.61 -13.62 -7.52
N GLY A 256 -27.05 -13.34 -8.70
CA GLY A 256 -27.12 -12.06 -9.43
C GLY A 256 -26.17 -10.99 -8.90
N GLY A 257 -25.23 -11.33 -8.04
CA GLY A 257 -24.17 -10.45 -7.57
C GLY A 257 -22.97 -10.42 -8.49
N LEU A 258 -21.97 -9.61 -8.16
CA LEU A 258 -20.69 -9.49 -8.87
C LEU A 258 -19.52 -9.82 -7.95
N VAL A 259 -18.41 -10.26 -8.52
CA VAL A 259 -17.20 -10.59 -7.77
C VAL A 259 -16.13 -9.52 -7.97
N TYR A 260 -15.82 -8.84 -6.88
CA TYR A 260 -14.67 -7.95 -6.78
C TYR A 260 -13.50 -8.69 -6.15
N MET A 261 -12.31 -8.59 -6.76
CA MET A 261 -11.07 -9.13 -6.20
C MET A 261 -10.13 -7.99 -5.78
N ASP A 262 -9.64 -8.07 -4.55
CA ASP A 262 -8.52 -7.25 -4.10
C ASP A 262 -7.22 -7.76 -4.74
N GLY A 263 -6.62 -6.95 -5.60
CA GLY A 263 -5.40 -7.29 -6.35
C GLY A 263 -4.10 -6.99 -5.60
N ALA A 264 -4.15 -6.76 -4.29
CA ALA A 264 -2.95 -6.54 -3.49
C ALA A 264 -1.95 -7.70 -3.60
N ASN A 265 -2.46 -8.93 -3.75
CA ASN A 265 -1.67 -10.17 -3.78
C ASN A 265 -1.37 -10.68 -5.21
N MET A 266 -1.51 -9.83 -6.23
CA MET A 266 -1.23 -10.21 -7.64
C MET A 266 0.20 -10.69 -7.87
N ASN A 267 1.15 -10.36 -7.00
CA ASN A 267 2.53 -10.84 -7.09
C ASN A 267 2.66 -12.38 -7.08
N ALA A 268 1.64 -13.06 -6.59
CA ALA A 268 1.55 -14.53 -6.61
C ALA A 268 0.86 -15.13 -7.84
N LEU A 269 0.37 -14.31 -8.76
CA LEU A 269 -0.49 -14.77 -9.87
C LEU A 269 0.02 -14.39 -11.26
N VAL A 270 0.76 -13.29 -11.40
CA VAL A 270 1.18 -12.74 -12.70
C VAL A 270 1.92 -13.80 -13.54
N GLY A 271 1.47 -13.98 -14.78
CA GLY A 271 2.02 -14.97 -15.70
C GLY A 271 1.57 -16.42 -15.47
N TRP A 272 0.80 -16.68 -14.38
CA TRP A 272 0.30 -18.02 -14.04
C TRP A 272 -1.23 -18.11 -14.09
N ALA A 273 -1.93 -17.10 -13.61
CA ALA A 273 -3.38 -17.13 -13.56
C ALA A 273 -3.94 -15.71 -13.73
N ARG A 274 -4.99 -15.59 -14.55
CA ARG A 274 -5.67 -14.33 -14.78
C ARG A 274 -6.99 -14.30 -13.99
N PRO A 275 -7.22 -13.26 -13.19
CA PRO A 275 -8.47 -13.14 -12.41
C PRO A 275 -9.75 -13.23 -13.24
N GLY A 276 -9.78 -12.65 -14.43
CA GLY A 276 -10.93 -12.75 -15.35
C GLY A 276 -11.28 -14.19 -15.70
N ASP A 277 -10.29 -15.07 -15.90
CA ASP A 277 -10.50 -16.49 -16.21
C ASP A 277 -11.02 -17.30 -15.00
N MET A 278 -10.95 -16.73 -13.81
CA MET A 278 -11.49 -17.32 -12.58
C MET A 278 -12.96 -16.96 -12.34
N GLY A 279 -13.49 -15.95 -13.06
CA GLY A 279 -14.84 -15.42 -12.86
C GLY A 279 -14.89 -14.10 -12.07
N VAL A 280 -13.76 -13.41 -11.92
CA VAL A 280 -13.73 -12.09 -11.31
C VAL A 280 -14.26 -11.03 -12.27
N ASP A 281 -15.13 -10.15 -11.78
CA ASP A 281 -15.74 -9.08 -12.59
C ASP A 281 -14.98 -7.78 -12.52
N VAL A 282 -14.46 -7.46 -11.34
CA VAL A 282 -13.71 -6.22 -11.06
C VAL A 282 -12.50 -6.53 -10.19
N ILE A 283 -11.35 -5.93 -10.51
CA ILE A 283 -10.14 -5.99 -9.68
C ILE A 283 -9.50 -4.61 -9.61
N HIS A 284 -8.96 -4.23 -8.46
CA HIS A 284 -7.94 -3.21 -8.44
C HIS A 284 -6.54 -3.83 -8.39
N LEU A 285 -5.54 -3.11 -8.88
CA LEU A 285 -4.13 -3.48 -8.80
C LEU A 285 -3.37 -2.46 -7.95
N ASN A 286 -2.28 -2.91 -7.35
CA ASN A 286 -1.35 -2.03 -6.66
C ASN A 286 -0.04 -1.95 -7.45
N LEU A 287 0.17 -0.88 -8.24
CA LEU A 287 1.42 -0.73 -9.01
C LEU A 287 2.63 -0.64 -8.09
N HIS A 288 2.45 -0.08 -6.89
CA HIS A 288 3.47 0.03 -5.85
C HIS A 288 3.77 -1.27 -5.09
N LYS A 289 3.09 -2.37 -5.43
CA LYS A 289 3.35 -3.73 -4.94
C LYS A 289 3.91 -4.59 -6.07
N THR A 290 3.04 -5.18 -6.85
CA THR A 290 3.37 -6.16 -7.91
C THR A 290 4.29 -5.59 -8.99
N PHE A 291 4.15 -4.30 -9.36
CA PHE A 291 4.87 -3.70 -10.48
C PHE A 291 6.01 -2.77 -10.04
N SER A 292 6.55 -2.97 -8.83
CA SER A 292 7.81 -2.38 -8.36
C SER A 292 7.88 -0.86 -8.47
N THR A 293 6.82 -0.15 -8.08
CA THR A 293 6.89 1.31 -7.92
C THR A 293 7.04 1.69 -6.45
N PRO A 294 7.61 2.88 -6.13
CA PRO A 294 7.87 3.24 -4.74
C PRO A 294 6.59 3.38 -3.90
N HIS A 295 6.65 3.01 -2.62
CA HIS A 295 5.61 3.31 -1.64
C HIS A 295 5.67 4.76 -1.13
N GLY A 296 6.86 5.35 -1.11
CA GLY A 296 7.09 6.77 -0.85
C GLY A 296 6.77 7.25 0.57
N GLY A 297 6.71 6.36 1.55
CA GLY A 297 6.47 6.75 2.95
C GLY A 297 5.11 7.40 3.21
N GLY A 298 4.06 6.92 2.57
CA GLY A 298 2.69 7.43 2.69
C GLY A 298 2.23 8.24 1.48
N GLY A 299 2.86 8.06 0.39
CA GLY A 299 2.51 8.69 -0.89
C GLY A 299 2.77 7.74 -2.00
N PRO A 300 3.38 8.16 -3.09
CA PRO A 300 2.90 7.99 -4.45
C PRO A 300 2.63 6.52 -4.76
N GLY A 301 1.39 6.11 -4.66
CA GLY A 301 0.91 4.81 -5.12
C GLY A 301 0.19 4.93 -6.45
N SER A 302 -0.39 3.84 -6.92
CA SER A 302 -1.38 3.81 -7.98
C SER A 302 -2.23 2.56 -7.84
N GLY A 303 -3.52 2.68 -8.10
CA GLY A 303 -4.50 1.62 -7.93
C GLY A 303 -5.36 1.43 -9.18
N PRO A 304 -4.80 1.03 -10.34
CA PRO A 304 -5.60 0.74 -11.52
C PRO A 304 -6.78 -0.15 -11.20
N CYS A 305 -7.95 0.16 -11.79
CA CYS A 305 -9.15 -0.65 -11.69
C CYS A 305 -9.39 -1.32 -13.05
N CYS A 306 -9.50 -2.65 -13.05
CA CYS A 306 -9.80 -3.45 -14.24
C CYS A 306 -11.15 -4.12 -14.06
N CYS A 307 -11.92 -4.28 -15.16
CA CYS A 307 -13.24 -4.90 -15.12
C CYS A 307 -13.58 -5.63 -16.43
N THR A 308 -14.62 -6.44 -16.37
CA THR A 308 -15.18 -7.10 -17.56
C THR A 308 -15.67 -6.08 -18.60
N GLN A 309 -15.85 -6.56 -19.84
CA GLN A 309 -16.38 -5.73 -20.94
C GLN A 309 -17.78 -5.15 -20.61
N GLU A 310 -18.61 -5.89 -19.89
CA GLU A 310 -19.95 -5.47 -19.49
C GLU A 310 -19.91 -4.27 -18.52
N LEU A 311 -18.93 -4.23 -17.64
CA LEU A 311 -18.73 -3.15 -16.66
C LEU A 311 -17.93 -1.97 -17.21
N ALA A 312 -17.27 -2.16 -18.36
CA ALA A 312 -16.43 -1.11 -18.94
C ALA A 312 -17.17 0.23 -19.18
N PRO A 313 -18.46 0.30 -19.55
CA PRO A 313 -19.17 1.57 -19.68
C PRO A 313 -19.17 2.45 -18.43
N PHE A 314 -19.04 1.84 -17.25
CA PHE A 314 -19.06 2.53 -15.95
C PHE A 314 -17.70 3.03 -15.46
N LEU A 315 -16.60 2.67 -16.14
CA LEU A 315 -15.25 3.13 -15.76
C LEU A 315 -15.15 4.66 -15.73
N PRO A 316 -14.24 5.21 -14.91
CA PRO A 316 -13.99 6.65 -14.84
C PRO A 316 -13.66 7.30 -16.19
N VAL A 317 -14.05 8.56 -16.34
CA VAL A 317 -13.72 9.42 -17.48
C VAL A 317 -12.74 10.54 -17.07
N PRO A 318 -11.91 11.09 -18.01
CA PRO A 318 -11.75 10.67 -19.40
C PRO A 318 -11.03 9.34 -19.53
N ARG A 319 -11.26 8.67 -20.67
CA ARG A 319 -10.50 7.48 -21.07
C ARG A 319 -9.50 7.85 -22.15
N VAL A 320 -8.32 7.27 -22.06
CA VAL A 320 -7.35 7.37 -23.15
C VAL A 320 -7.68 6.29 -24.17
N VAL A 321 -8.02 6.72 -25.40
CA VAL A 321 -8.35 5.84 -26.50
C VAL A 321 -7.48 6.15 -27.71
N LYS A 322 -7.15 5.12 -28.50
CA LYS A 322 -6.45 5.26 -29.75
C LYS A 322 -7.45 5.58 -30.85
N ASP A 323 -7.15 6.59 -31.70
CA ASP A 323 -7.96 7.04 -32.82
C ASP A 323 -7.03 7.21 -34.05
N GLY A 324 -7.01 6.19 -34.92
CA GLY A 324 -6.00 6.10 -35.97
C GLY A 324 -4.60 5.98 -35.40
N ASP A 325 -3.71 6.92 -35.76
CA ASP A 325 -2.33 6.99 -35.28
C ASP A 325 -2.17 7.90 -34.05
N ALA A 326 -3.26 8.53 -33.58
CA ALA A 326 -3.24 9.46 -32.46
C ALA A 326 -3.96 8.88 -31.21
N TYR A 327 -3.73 9.50 -30.09
CA TYR A 327 -4.42 9.22 -28.82
C TYR A 327 -5.24 10.43 -28.41
N LYS A 328 -6.45 10.17 -27.88
CA LYS A 328 -7.34 11.21 -27.41
C LYS A 328 -7.92 10.89 -26.02
N LEU A 329 -8.41 11.92 -25.36
CA LEU A 329 -9.19 11.83 -24.14
C LEU A 329 -10.68 11.78 -24.51
N ASP A 330 -11.32 10.65 -24.24
CA ASP A 330 -12.73 10.44 -24.53
C ASP A 330 -13.57 10.56 -23.25
N PHE A 331 -14.56 11.46 -23.27
CA PHE A 331 -15.49 11.73 -22.19
C PHE A 331 -16.89 11.16 -22.44
N ASN A 332 -17.16 10.59 -23.62
CA ASN A 332 -18.49 10.19 -24.06
C ASN A 332 -18.91 8.82 -23.50
N TYR A 333 -19.00 8.72 -22.18
CA TYR A 333 -19.48 7.53 -21.47
C TYR A 333 -20.54 7.94 -20.44
N PRO A 334 -21.83 8.00 -20.84
CA PRO A 334 -22.91 8.53 -19.99
C PRO A 334 -23.18 7.69 -18.73
N GLN A 335 -22.78 6.42 -18.72
CA GLN A 335 -22.91 5.52 -17.55
C GLN A 335 -21.71 5.58 -16.61
N SER A 336 -20.66 6.32 -16.96
CA SER A 336 -19.44 6.42 -16.14
C SER A 336 -19.75 6.90 -14.73
N VAL A 337 -19.02 6.36 -13.75
CA VAL A 337 -19.02 6.88 -12.36
C VAL A 337 -18.39 8.28 -12.24
N GLY A 338 -17.96 8.86 -13.36
CA GLY A 338 -17.37 10.19 -13.43
C GLY A 338 -15.86 10.19 -13.21
N ARG A 339 -15.31 11.35 -12.90
CA ARG A 339 -13.88 11.52 -12.62
C ARG A 339 -13.62 11.20 -11.15
N VAL A 340 -12.73 10.23 -10.87
CA VAL A 340 -12.39 9.83 -9.50
C VAL A 340 -11.12 10.51 -8.99
N LYS A 341 -10.32 11.15 -9.88
CA LYS A 341 -9.12 11.89 -9.51
C LYS A 341 -8.94 13.10 -10.42
N ALA A 342 -8.37 14.18 -9.87
CA ALA A 342 -7.80 15.26 -10.69
C ALA A 342 -6.68 14.68 -11.58
N PHE A 343 -6.56 15.16 -12.82
CA PHE A 343 -5.63 14.67 -13.83
C PHE A 343 -5.92 13.22 -14.27
N HIS A 344 -4.90 12.45 -14.64
CA HIS A 344 -5.01 11.11 -15.25
C HIS A 344 -4.40 10.01 -14.37
N GLY A 345 -4.44 10.18 -13.06
CA GLY A 345 -3.78 9.30 -12.09
C GLY A 345 -2.34 9.78 -11.76
N ASN A 346 -1.55 8.90 -11.17
CA ASN A 346 -0.17 9.20 -10.80
C ASN A 346 0.78 8.79 -11.93
N PHE A 347 0.93 9.64 -12.94
CA PHE A 347 1.61 9.33 -14.20
C PHE A 347 3.04 8.80 -14.01
N GLY A 348 3.81 9.37 -13.08
CA GLY A 348 5.15 8.87 -12.77
C GLY A 348 5.16 7.40 -12.28
N MET A 349 4.08 6.92 -11.68
CA MET A 349 3.92 5.50 -11.31
C MET A 349 3.59 4.65 -12.53
N HIS A 350 2.78 5.16 -13.45
CA HIS A 350 2.48 4.49 -14.71
C HIS A 350 3.74 4.23 -15.54
N LEU A 351 4.62 5.22 -15.65
CA LEU A 351 5.93 5.09 -16.31
C LEU A 351 6.80 4.00 -15.68
N ARG A 352 6.90 3.98 -14.36
CA ARG A 352 7.70 2.99 -13.64
C ARG A 352 7.15 1.57 -13.82
N ALA A 353 5.84 1.41 -13.70
CA ALA A 353 5.18 0.13 -13.89
C ALA A 353 5.31 -0.39 -15.34
N LEU A 354 5.13 0.48 -16.33
CA LEU A 354 5.34 0.12 -17.73
C LEU A 354 6.80 -0.30 -17.98
N ALA A 355 7.77 0.48 -17.47
CA ALA A 355 9.19 0.13 -17.58
C ALA A 355 9.49 -1.22 -16.93
N TYR A 356 8.90 -1.54 -15.78
CA TYR A 356 9.02 -2.84 -15.12
C TYR A 356 8.46 -3.96 -16.01
N ILE A 357 7.24 -3.82 -16.51
CA ILE A 357 6.59 -4.81 -17.38
C ILE A 357 7.41 -5.07 -18.64
N LEU A 358 7.84 -4.01 -19.33
CA LEU A 358 8.62 -4.12 -20.57
C LEU A 358 10.02 -4.73 -20.33
N THR A 359 10.64 -4.43 -19.20
CA THR A 359 11.97 -4.96 -18.85
C THR A 359 11.92 -6.47 -18.58
N HIS A 360 10.89 -6.92 -17.89
CA HIS A 360 10.73 -8.35 -17.57
C HIS A 360 10.16 -9.15 -18.74
N GLY A 361 9.25 -8.55 -19.51
CA GLY A 361 8.47 -9.31 -20.49
C GLY A 361 7.59 -10.39 -19.84
N PRO A 362 6.90 -11.21 -20.64
CA PRO A 362 5.98 -12.23 -20.10
C PRO A 362 6.70 -13.30 -19.28
N ASP A 363 7.88 -13.75 -19.74
CA ASP A 363 8.64 -14.80 -19.06
C ASP A 363 9.22 -14.30 -17.74
N GLY A 364 9.83 -13.10 -17.71
CA GLY A 364 10.39 -12.52 -16.49
C GLY A 364 9.33 -12.16 -15.45
N LEU A 365 8.11 -11.75 -15.86
CA LEU A 365 7.00 -11.56 -14.93
C LEU A 365 6.54 -12.87 -14.29
N ARG A 366 6.53 -13.95 -15.06
CA ARG A 366 6.23 -15.30 -14.56
C ARG A 366 7.32 -15.78 -13.59
N GLU A 367 8.59 -15.65 -13.96
CA GLU A 367 9.73 -15.98 -13.10
C GLU A 367 9.71 -15.20 -11.78
N ALA A 368 9.33 -13.93 -11.80
CA ALA A 368 9.17 -13.12 -10.59
C ALA A 368 8.13 -13.71 -9.64
N THR A 369 6.98 -14.15 -10.17
CA THR A 369 5.95 -14.84 -9.39
C THR A 369 6.44 -16.14 -8.80
N GLU A 370 7.14 -16.97 -9.60
CA GLU A 370 7.72 -18.25 -9.15
C GLU A 370 8.73 -18.04 -8.02
N ALA A 371 9.61 -17.05 -8.16
CA ALA A 371 10.61 -16.73 -7.16
C ALA A 371 9.96 -16.20 -5.86
N ALA A 372 8.94 -15.36 -5.96
CA ALA A 372 8.22 -14.85 -4.79
C ALA A 372 7.58 -16.00 -3.97
N VAL A 373 6.91 -16.94 -4.65
CA VAL A 373 6.31 -18.11 -4.00
C VAL A 373 7.39 -19.04 -3.43
N LEU A 374 8.47 -19.28 -4.16
CA LEU A 374 9.59 -20.09 -3.68
C LEU A 374 10.23 -19.52 -2.43
N ASN A 375 10.47 -18.21 -2.40
CA ASN A 375 11.06 -17.51 -1.26
C ASN A 375 10.18 -17.60 0.00
N ALA A 376 8.86 -17.41 -0.14
CA ALA A 376 7.93 -17.57 0.98
C ALA A 376 7.90 -19.01 1.52
N ARG A 377 7.92 -20.00 0.63
CA ARG A 377 8.00 -21.42 1.01
C ARG A 377 9.33 -21.78 1.66
N TYR A 378 10.43 -21.15 1.24
CA TYR A 378 11.73 -21.33 1.86
C TYR A 378 11.73 -20.84 3.32
N ILE A 379 11.16 -19.66 3.59
CA ILE A 379 10.97 -19.15 4.96
C ILE A 379 10.02 -20.08 5.73
N ALA A 380 8.90 -20.49 5.13
CA ALA A 380 7.95 -21.39 5.77
C ALA A 380 8.63 -22.67 6.26
N HIS A 381 9.40 -23.32 5.37
CA HIS A 381 10.16 -24.53 5.71
C HIS A 381 11.19 -24.26 6.82
N GLY A 382 11.90 -23.12 6.73
CA GLY A 382 12.93 -22.75 7.67
C GLY A 382 12.45 -22.48 9.10
N LEU A 383 11.20 -22.06 9.30
CA LEU A 383 10.69 -21.60 10.59
C LEU A 383 9.66 -22.52 11.27
N THR A 384 9.14 -23.52 10.57
CA THR A 384 8.05 -24.39 11.09
C THR A 384 8.45 -25.17 12.36
N THR A 385 9.74 -25.44 12.60
CA THR A 385 10.22 -26.07 13.83
C THR A 385 10.15 -25.15 15.04
N ASP A 386 10.30 -23.86 14.85
CA ASP A 386 10.48 -22.85 15.92
C ASP A 386 9.21 -22.03 16.17
N TYR A 387 8.38 -21.84 15.15
CA TYR A 387 7.12 -21.11 15.22
C TYR A 387 5.94 -21.97 14.77
N ASP A 388 4.75 -21.68 15.27
CA ASP A 388 3.53 -22.38 14.91
C ASP A 388 2.96 -21.81 13.61
N LYS A 389 2.76 -22.67 12.60
CA LYS A 389 2.11 -22.31 11.33
C LYS A 389 0.66 -22.78 11.40
N PRO A 390 -0.36 -21.88 11.42
CA PRO A 390 -1.74 -22.23 11.73
C PRO A 390 -2.41 -23.06 10.63
N PHE A 391 -1.93 -22.99 9.39
CA PHE A 391 -2.51 -23.72 8.25
C PHE A 391 -1.49 -24.67 7.63
N ASP A 392 -1.87 -25.92 7.40
CA ASP A 392 -0.97 -26.95 6.84
C ASP A 392 -0.68 -26.75 5.35
N ALA A 393 -1.60 -26.11 4.62
CA ALA A 393 -1.44 -25.88 3.18
C ALA A 393 -0.15 -25.11 2.86
N PRO A 394 0.51 -25.40 1.72
CA PRO A 394 1.66 -24.65 1.25
C PRO A 394 1.30 -23.20 0.99
N PRO A 395 2.07 -22.23 1.52
CA PRO A 395 1.80 -20.82 1.26
C PRO A 395 2.12 -20.45 -0.19
N MET A 396 1.51 -19.35 -0.64
CA MET A 396 1.86 -18.69 -1.89
C MET A 396 3.05 -17.73 -1.67
N HIS A 397 2.91 -16.45 -1.94
CA HIS A 397 3.98 -15.45 -1.85
C HIS A 397 4.25 -14.92 -0.44
N GLU A 398 3.40 -15.23 0.51
CA GLU A 398 3.53 -14.85 1.93
C GLU A 398 3.13 -16.01 2.84
N VAL A 399 3.62 -16.00 4.07
CA VAL A 399 3.33 -17.02 5.08
C VAL A 399 2.99 -16.39 6.43
N VAL A 400 1.99 -16.94 7.10
CA VAL A 400 1.61 -16.54 8.46
C VAL A 400 2.11 -17.54 9.48
N PHE A 401 2.72 -17.02 10.55
CA PHE A 401 3.07 -17.74 11.77
C PHE A 401 2.37 -17.12 12.98
N THR A 402 2.40 -17.79 14.13
CA THR A 402 1.90 -17.27 15.39
C THR A 402 2.95 -17.35 16.50
N ASP A 403 2.77 -16.52 17.53
CA ASP A 403 3.59 -16.52 18.74
C ASP A 403 3.20 -17.62 19.75
N LYS A 404 2.29 -18.52 19.44
CA LYS A 404 1.66 -19.51 20.34
C LYS A 404 2.66 -20.29 21.19
N ARG A 405 3.86 -20.57 20.66
CA ARG A 405 4.92 -21.28 21.40
C ARG A 405 5.63 -20.33 22.37
N GLN A 406 5.98 -19.13 21.91
CA GLN A 406 6.71 -18.11 22.65
C GLN A 406 5.84 -17.46 23.74
N ALA A 407 4.53 -17.33 23.49
CA ALA A 407 3.56 -16.80 24.45
C ALA A 407 3.49 -17.60 25.76
N ARG A 408 3.85 -18.90 25.73
CA ARG A 408 3.99 -19.71 26.94
C ARG A 408 5.07 -19.21 27.90
N ARG A 409 5.99 -18.38 27.42
CA ARG A 409 7.04 -17.73 28.16
C ARG A 409 6.79 -16.21 28.37
N GLY A 410 5.58 -15.74 28.03
CA GLY A 410 5.21 -14.34 28.12
C GLY A 410 5.75 -13.47 26.98
N VAL A 411 6.41 -14.06 25.96
CA VAL A 411 6.95 -13.35 24.80
C VAL A 411 5.91 -13.38 23.70
N HIS A 412 5.45 -12.20 23.29
CA HIS A 412 4.42 -12.02 22.28
C HIS A 412 4.97 -11.48 20.95
N THR A 413 4.13 -11.47 19.93
CA THR A 413 4.47 -11.04 18.57
C THR A 413 5.16 -9.67 18.52
N LEU A 414 4.70 -8.69 19.32
CA LEU A 414 5.35 -7.37 19.39
C LEU A 414 6.79 -7.46 19.91
N ASP A 415 7.04 -8.34 20.90
CA ASP A 415 8.37 -8.52 21.49
C ASP A 415 9.34 -9.12 20.49
N ILE A 416 8.86 -10.12 19.72
CA ILE A 416 9.60 -10.75 18.62
C ILE A 416 9.94 -9.70 17.56
N ALA A 417 8.98 -8.88 17.15
CA ALA A 417 9.17 -7.82 16.17
C ALA A 417 10.21 -6.78 16.64
N LYS A 418 10.14 -6.36 17.92
CA LYS A 418 11.13 -5.43 18.51
C LYS A 418 12.52 -6.05 18.59
N ARG A 419 12.61 -7.35 18.91
CA ARG A 419 13.91 -8.05 18.96
C ARG A 419 14.50 -8.24 17.56
N LEU A 420 13.67 -8.43 16.53
CA LEU A 420 14.12 -8.55 15.13
C LEU A 420 14.82 -7.27 14.65
N ILE A 421 14.41 -6.10 15.14
CA ILE A 421 15.10 -4.82 14.86
C ILE A 421 16.56 -4.86 15.35
N ASP A 422 16.83 -5.46 16.52
CA ASP A 422 18.20 -5.60 17.03
C ASP A 422 19.08 -6.52 16.15
N TYR A 423 18.46 -7.43 15.42
CA TYR A 423 19.12 -8.28 14.41
C TYR A 423 19.31 -7.55 13.06
N GLY A 424 18.88 -6.31 12.94
CA GLY A 424 19.08 -5.48 11.75
C GLY A 424 18.01 -5.64 10.67
N PHE A 425 16.89 -6.30 10.96
CA PHE A 425 15.78 -6.46 10.03
C PHE A 425 14.62 -5.53 10.34
N HIS A 426 13.93 -5.08 9.29
CA HIS A 426 12.60 -4.53 9.45
C HIS A 426 11.63 -5.65 9.89
N PRO A 427 10.74 -5.42 10.86
CA PRO A 427 9.78 -6.43 11.28
C PRO A 427 8.77 -6.78 10.19
N MET A 428 8.22 -8.00 10.27
CA MET A 428 7.07 -8.43 9.50
C MET A 428 5.79 -7.70 9.94
N THR A 429 4.69 -7.89 9.19
CA THR A 429 3.35 -7.46 9.65
C THR A 429 2.93 -8.29 10.86
N ILE A 430 2.51 -7.61 11.92
CA ILE A 430 2.09 -8.23 13.19
C ILE A 430 0.61 -8.01 13.46
N TYR A 431 -0.02 -8.96 14.18
CA TYR A 431 -1.45 -8.94 14.56
C TYR A 431 -2.41 -8.85 13.37
N PHE A 432 -1.96 -9.25 12.19
CA PHE A 432 -2.75 -9.36 10.98
C PHE A 432 -2.33 -10.63 10.21
N PRO A 433 -3.26 -11.38 9.61
CA PRO A 433 -4.73 -11.19 9.60
C PRO A 433 -5.41 -11.48 10.95
N LEU A 434 -6.55 -10.82 11.21
CA LEU A 434 -7.21 -10.85 12.52
C LEU A 434 -7.73 -12.24 12.94
N ILE A 435 -7.98 -13.12 11.97
CA ILE A 435 -8.41 -14.51 12.23
C ILE A 435 -7.30 -15.38 12.83
N VAL A 436 -6.06 -14.88 12.87
CA VAL A 436 -4.90 -15.60 13.43
C VAL A 436 -4.41 -14.86 14.67
N PRO A 437 -4.69 -15.35 15.88
CA PRO A 437 -4.17 -14.76 17.10
C PRO A 437 -2.63 -14.78 17.14
N GLY A 438 -2.02 -13.67 17.51
CA GLY A 438 -0.56 -13.54 17.54
C GLY A 438 0.10 -13.64 16.17
N ALA A 439 -0.59 -13.22 15.11
CA ALA A 439 -0.13 -13.33 13.73
C ALA A 439 1.18 -12.59 13.48
N MET A 440 2.06 -13.22 12.72
CA MET A 440 3.28 -12.70 12.10
C MET A 440 3.22 -13.07 10.62
N LEU A 441 2.89 -12.10 9.76
CA LEU A 441 2.73 -12.31 8.33
C LEU A 441 3.99 -11.83 7.60
N ILE A 442 4.62 -12.72 6.86
CA ILE A 442 5.94 -12.51 6.23
C ILE A 442 5.83 -12.66 4.72
N GLU A 443 6.17 -11.61 4.00
CA GLU A 443 6.28 -11.60 2.54
C GLU A 443 7.70 -11.20 2.12
N PRO A 444 8.55 -12.14 1.67
CA PRO A 444 9.94 -11.85 1.32
C PRO A 444 10.12 -11.15 -0.02
N THR A 445 9.20 -11.29 -0.95
CA THR A 445 9.27 -10.94 -2.38
C THR A 445 10.32 -11.75 -3.18
N GLU A 446 10.28 -11.62 -4.50
CA GLU A 446 11.27 -12.22 -5.40
C GLU A 446 12.62 -11.49 -5.42
N SER A 447 12.65 -10.24 -4.94
CA SER A 447 13.86 -9.41 -5.00
C SER A 447 14.90 -9.76 -3.91
N VAL A 448 14.57 -10.69 -3.02
CA VAL A 448 15.44 -11.11 -1.91
C VAL A 448 16.21 -12.38 -2.26
N GLY A 449 17.53 -12.34 -2.13
CA GLY A 449 18.39 -13.46 -2.41
C GLY A 449 18.41 -14.51 -1.28
N ARG A 450 18.76 -15.77 -1.64
CA ARG A 450 18.81 -16.90 -0.70
C ARG A 450 19.64 -16.63 0.57
N GLN A 451 20.76 -15.91 0.44
CA GLN A 451 21.61 -15.61 1.60
C GLN A 451 20.88 -14.75 2.62
N GLU A 452 20.17 -13.73 2.18
CA GLU A 452 19.44 -12.82 3.06
C GLU A 452 18.20 -13.50 3.67
N LEU A 453 17.51 -14.36 2.90
CA LEU A 453 16.44 -15.21 3.44
C LEU A 453 16.97 -16.12 4.56
N GLN A 454 18.15 -16.71 4.39
CA GLN A 454 18.77 -17.57 5.41
C GLN A 454 19.14 -16.75 6.66
N GLN A 455 19.70 -15.54 6.49
CA GLN A 455 20.01 -14.65 7.61
C GLN A 455 18.75 -14.28 8.41
N PHE A 456 17.63 -14.00 7.71
CA PHE A 456 16.34 -13.74 8.35
C PHE A 456 15.86 -14.97 9.14
N ILE A 457 15.91 -16.16 8.55
CA ILE A 457 15.54 -17.43 9.21
C ILE A 457 16.41 -17.63 10.46
N ASP A 458 17.71 -17.41 10.37
CA ASP A 458 18.64 -17.61 11.48
C ASP A 458 18.38 -16.62 12.61
N ALA A 459 18.06 -15.35 12.29
CA ALA A 459 17.63 -14.34 13.27
C ALA A 459 16.34 -14.76 13.98
N MET A 460 15.32 -15.16 13.24
CA MET A 460 14.05 -15.61 13.81
C MET A 460 14.24 -16.84 14.71
N ARG A 461 15.06 -17.81 14.30
CA ARG A 461 15.40 -18.99 15.13
C ARG A 461 16.16 -18.60 16.40
N ALA A 462 17.07 -17.61 16.30
CA ALA A 462 17.77 -17.10 17.47
C ALA A 462 16.79 -16.46 18.47
N ILE A 463 15.85 -15.65 17.98
CA ILE A 463 14.81 -15.04 18.82
C ILE A 463 13.91 -16.11 19.46
N ALA A 464 13.57 -17.19 18.76
CA ALA A 464 12.81 -18.28 19.34
C ALA A 464 13.55 -18.98 20.48
N ARG A 465 14.87 -19.19 20.36
CA ARG A 465 15.73 -19.70 21.44
C ARG A 465 15.82 -18.71 22.61
N GLU A 466 16.06 -17.42 22.34
CA GLU A 466 16.09 -16.38 23.35
C GLU A 466 14.77 -16.30 24.13
N ALA A 467 13.63 -16.40 23.43
CA ALA A 467 12.32 -16.43 24.09
C ALA A 467 12.15 -17.63 25.02
N GLN A 468 12.81 -18.76 24.75
CA GLN A 468 12.79 -19.95 25.59
C GLN A 468 13.76 -19.84 26.76
N ASP A 469 14.99 -19.39 26.52
CA ASP A 469 16.12 -19.48 27.45
C ASP A 469 16.31 -18.20 28.28
N THR A 470 16.05 -17.04 27.69
CA THR A 470 16.27 -15.71 28.27
C THR A 470 15.15 -14.73 27.87
N PRO A 471 13.88 -15.02 28.23
CA PRO A 471 12.73 -14.23 27.75
C PRO A 471 12.85 -12.72 28.07
N ASP A 472 13.46 -12.35 29.20
CA ASP A 472 13.66 -10.94 29.59
C ASP A 472 14.45 -10.15 28.56
N LEU A 473 15.39 -10.79 27.84
CA LEU A 473 16.14 -10.17 26.76
C LEU A 473 15.21 -9.75 25.61
N VAL A 474 14.25 -10.59 25.26
CA VAL A 474 13.29 -10.30 24.18
C VAL A 474 12.25 -9.28 24.64
N LEU A 475 11.78 -9.38 25.88
CA LEU A 475 10.81 -8.46 26.47
C LEU A 475 11.36 -7.03 26.60
N ALA A 476 12.67 -6.87 26.83
CA ALA A 476 13.32 -5.56 26.95
C ALA A 476 13.74 -4.96 25.58
N ALA A 477 13.62 -5.69 24.47
CA ALA A 477 13.98 -5.21 23.13
C ALA A 477 13.09 -4.02 22.67
N PRO A 478 13.60 -3.12 21.80
CA PRO A 478 14.91 -3.14 21.14
C PRO A 478 16.04 -2.57 22.01
N HIS A 479 17.25 -3.08 21.84
CA HIS A 479 18.45 -2.69 22.60
C HIS A 479 19.40 -1.78 21.81
N THR A 480 19.42 -1.91 20.48
CA THR A 480 20.40 -1.27 19.60
C THR A 480 19.90 0.03 18.97
N THR A 481 18.61 0.30 19.05
CA THR A 481 18.01 1.51 18.50
C THR A 481 18.16 2.72 19.41
N ARG A 482 18.09 3.92 18.83
CA ARG A 482 18.15 5.18 19.58
C ARG A 482 17.01 5.32 20.60
N ILE A 483 15.83 4.83 20.24
CA ILE A 483 14.61 4.89 21.06
C ILE A 483 14.19 3.47 21.39
N GLY A 484 13.93 3.20 22.65
CA GLY A 484 13.38 1.93 23.11
C GLY A 484 11.87 1.81 22.82
N ARG A 485 11.15 1.12 23.70
CA ARG A 485 9.69 1.00 23.60
C ARG A 485 9.01 2.34 23.85
N LEU A 486 8.03 2.64 23.00
CA LEU A 486 7.22 3.84 23.11
C LEU A 486 5.97 3.56 23.97
N ASP A 487 5.47 4.60 24.64
CA ASP A 487 4.13 4.58 25.23
C ASP A 487 3.09 4.80 24.14
N GLU A 488 2.74 3.72 23.44
CA GLU A 488 1.79 3.73 22.31
C GLU A 488 0.39 4.18 22.77
N ALA A 489 0.01 3.85 24.00
CA ALA A 489 -1.29 4.23 24.56
C ALA A 489 -1.37 5.76 24.80
N ALA A 490 -0.32 6.35 25.34
CA ALA A 490 -0.25 7.81 25.50
C ALA A 490 -0.19 8.53 24.16
N ALA A 491 0.59 8.01 23.20
CA ALA A 491 0.70 8.55 21.85
C ALA A 491 -0.65 8.55 21.10
N ALA A 492 -1.44 7.48 21.25
CA ALA A 492 -2.76 7.39 20.62
C ALA A 492 -3.82 8.26 21.31
N ARG A 493 -3.82 8.31 22.64
CA ARG A 493 -4.88 9.00 23.41
C ARG A 493 -4.63 10.49 23.63
N ARG A 494 -3.36 10.90 23.69
CA ARG A 494 -2.92 12.26 23.98
C ARG A 494 -1.77 12.67 23.07
N PRO A 495 -1.98 12.71 21.73
CA PRO A 495 -0.90 13.01 20.78
C PRO A 495 -0.40 14.45 20.99
N VAL A 496 0.94 14.60 21.04
CA VAL A 496 1.59 15.91 21.01
C VAL A 496 1.92 16.23 19.56
N LEU A 497 1.10 17.07 18.91
CA LEU A 497 1.16 17.35 17.47
C LEU A 497 2.01 18.56 17.11
N ARG A 498 2.47 19.32 18.11
CA ARG A 498 3.27 20.53 17.89
C ARG A 498 4.51 20.51 18.79
N TRP A 499 5.65 20.83 18.21
CA TRP A 499 6.81 21.20 18.99
C TRP A 499 6.54 22.54 19.73
N LYS A 500 6.97 22.64 20.99
CA LYS A 500 6.99 23.88 21.75
C LYS A 500 8.42 24.03 22.31
N PRO A 501 8.96 25.26 22.32
CA PRO A 501 10.22 25.52 23.04
C PRO A 501 10.07 25.07 24.49
N GLU A 502 11.07 24.40 25.04
CA GLU A 502 11.13 24.21 26.47
C GLU A 502 11.18 25.60 27.12
N GLU A 503 10.22 25.89 28.00
CA GLU A 503 10.34 27.06 28.87
C GLU A 503 11.65 26.91 29.64
N LYS A 504 12.63 27.73 29.31
CA LYS A 504 13.84 27.79 30.13
C LYS A 504 13.36 28.11 31.55
N ALA A 505 13.50 27.13 32.46
CA ALA A 505 13.33 27.41 33.88
C ALA A 505 14.16 28.63 34.17
N THR A 506 13.52 29.75 34.41
CA THR A 506 14.16 30.95 34.91
C THR A 506 14.85 30.52 36.21
N ALA A 507 16.18 30.38 36.14
CA ALA A 507 16.96 30.18 37.34
C ALA A 507 16.65 31.36 38.27
N ALA A 508 15.94 31.04 39.37
CA ALA A 508 15.68 31.94 40.47
C ALA A 508 16.97 32.07 41.33
#